data_17db1f4ccb926d45661950b697b52169
#
_entry.id   17db1f4ccb926d45661950b697b52169
#
_cell.length_a   1.000
_cell.length_b   1.000
_cell.length_c   1.000
_cell.angle_alpha   90.00
_cell.angle_beta   90.00
_cell.angle_gamma   90.00
#
_symmetry.space_group_name_H-M   'P 1'
#
loop_
_entity.id
_entity.type
_entity.pdbx_description
1 polymer ?
#
loop_
_entity_poly.entity_id
_entity_poly.type
_entity_poly.pdbx_seq_one_letter_code
_entity_poly.pdbx_strand_id
1 'polypeptide(L)'
;MKEFLEITKGLSDATRVRALLSLRGGELCLCQIIETLRLSPSTVSKHMDVLCRAGLVDRRKEGHWHFFRLACRNGAPAARRSLRWVLEALKDEPVLEADSRKLRGVRRKNLKAVTACYRRS
;
A
#
# COMPACT_ATOMS: atom_id res chain seq x y z
N MET A 1 -7.43 -6.60 21.99
CA MET A 1 -6.02 -7.05 21.90
C MET A 1 -5.65 -7.49 20.49
N LYS A 2 -6.45 -8.36 19.87
CA LYS A 2 -6.16 -8.87 18.52
C LYS A 2 -6.04 -7.75 17.47
N GLU A 3 -6.99 -6.83 17.42
CA GLU A 3 -6.99 -5.71 16.50
C GLU A 3 -5.74 -4.84 16.68
N PHE A 4 -5.40 -4.54 17.92
CA PHE A 4 -4.20 -3.76 18.24
C PHE A 4 -2.94 -4.43 17.69
N LEU A 5 -2.80 -5.75 17.91
CA LEU A 5 -1.62 -6.49 17.46
C LEU A 5 -1.54 -6.60 15.93
N GLU A 6 -2.67 -6.70 15.26
CA GLU A 6 -2.68 -6.69 13.80
C GLU A 6 -2.23 -5.35 13.24
N ILE A 7 -2.65 -4.25 13.87
CA ILE A 7 -2.22 -2.90 13.47
C ILE A 7 -0.71 -2.74 13.68
N THR A 8 -0.20 -3.10 14.85
CA THR A 8 1.23 -2.96 15.13
C THR A 8 2.06 -3.86 14.22
N LYS A 9 1.60 -5.05 13.91
CA LYS A 9 2.25 -5.93 12.95
C LYS A 9 2.32 -5.26 11.57
N GLY A 10 1.22 -4.64 11.14
CA GLY A 10 1.18 -3.91 9.87
C GLY A 10 2.19 -2.79 9.78
N LEU A 11 2.52 -2.16 10.91
CA LEU A 11 3.41 -1.01 10.97
C LEU A 11 4.84 -1.35 11.40
N SER A 12 5.17 -2.62 11.58
CA SER A 12 6.47 -3.03 12.11
C SER A 12 7.52 -3.39 11.07
N ASP A 13 7.24 -3.16 9.80
CA ASP A 13 8.15 -3.49 8.70
C ASP A 13 8.26 -2.28 7.76
N ALA A 14 9.50 -1.85 7.49
CA ALA A 14 9.73 -0.65 6.67
C ALA A 14 9.13 -0.76 5.26
N THR A 15 9.26 -1.91 4.61
CA THR A 15 8.72 -2.14 3.28
C THR A 15 7.20 -2.09 3.29
N ARG A 16 6.59 -2.67 4.33
CA ARG A 16 5.15 -2.65 4.49
C ARG A 16 4.62 -1.24 4.71
N VAL A 17 5.32 -0.44 5.50
CA VAL A 17 4.98 0.97 5.70
C VAL A 17 5.11 1.74 4.39
N ARG A 18 6.13 1.47 3.59
CA ARG A 18 6.27 2.09 2.27
C ARG A 18 5.09 1.75 1.36
N ALA A 19 4.66 0.48 1.36
CA ALA A 19 3.48 0.05 0.60
C ALA A 19 2.23 0.79 1.07
N LEU A 20 2.02 0.88 2.37
CA LEU A 20 0.90 1.59 2.96
C LEU A 20 0.87 3.05 2.52
N LEU A 21 1.99 3.75 2.65
CA LEU A 21 2.06 5.18 2.36
C LEU A 21 2.09 5.49 0.86
N SER A 22 2.36 4.50 -0.01
CA SER A 22 2.19 4.67 -1.45
C SER A 22 0.73 4.98 -1.80
N LEU A 23 -0.20 4.62 -0.94
CA LEU A 23 -1.64 4.83 -1.15
C LEU A 23 -2.12 6.22 -0.72
N ARG A 24 -1.23 7.08 -0.21
CA ARG A 24 -1.59 8.43 0.25
C ARG A 24 -2.30 9.26 -0.82
N GLY A 25 -1.88 9.10 -2.05
CA GLY A 25 -2.41 9.87 -3.18
C GLY A 25 -3.64 9.27 -3.83
N GLY A 26 -4.14 8.17 -3.31
CA GLY A 26 -5.32 7.51 -3.84
C GLY A 26 -5.11 6.04 -4.13
N GLU A 27 -6.14 5.40 -4.65
CA GLU A 27 -6.15 3.98 -4.96
C GLU A 27 -5.08 3.58 -5.96
N LEU A 28 -4.47 2.42 -5.72
CA LEU A 28 -3.49 1.82 -6.64
C LEU A 28 -3.86 0.37 -6.92
N CYS A 29 -3.56 -0.07 -8.14
CA CYS A 29 -3.55 -1.48 -8.49
C CYS A 29 -2.33 -2.15 -7.85
N LEU A 30 -2.44 -3.43 -7.50
CA LEU A 30 -1.31 -4.22 -7.00
C LEU A 30 -0.08 -4.08 -7.91
N CYS A 31 -0.29 -4.10 -9.22
CA CYS A 31 0.79 -3.97 -10.21
C CYS A 31 1.55 -2.64 -10.08
N GLN A 32 0.86 -1.56 -9.74
CA GLN A 32 1.50 -0.26 -9.54
C GLN A 32 2.36 -0.24 -8.28
N ILE A 33 1.91 -0.91 -7.22
CA ILE A 33 2.67 -1.03 -5.98
C ILE A 33 3.93 -1.86 -6.23
N ILE A 34 3.80 -2.99 -6.92
CA ILE A 34 4.93 -3.85 -7.30
C ILE A 34 5.97 -3.06 -8.08
N GLU A 35 5.54 -2.33 -9.10
CA GLU A 35 6.43 -1.52 -9.94
C GLU A 35 7.15 -0.44 -9.14
N THR A 36 6.43 0.21 -8.21
CA THR A 36 6.99 1.29 -7.39
C THR A 36 8.02 0.77 -6.41
N LEU A 37 7.71 -0.33 -5.71
CA LEU A 37 8.60 -0.88 -4.68
C LEU A 37 9.69 -1.79 -5.23
N ARG A 38 9.54 -2.28 -6.45
CA ARG A 38 10.46 -3.21 -7.12
C ARG A 38 10.73 -4.46 -6.32
N LEU A 39 9.67 -5.07 -5.83
CA LEU A 39 9.71 -6.33 -5.09
C LEU A 39 8.94 -7.39 -5.88
N SER A 40 9.10 -8.66 -5.49
CA SER A 40 8.36 -9.73 -6.14
C SER A 40 6.85 -9.58 -5.90
N PRO A 41 6.01 -10.00 -6.85
CA PRO A 41 4.56 -9.96 -6.68
C PRO A 41 4.08 -10.66 -5.40
N SER A 42 4.66 -11.82 -5.08
CA SER A 42 4.27 -12.57 -3.88
C SER A 42 4.61 -11.82 -2.59
N THR A 43 5.75 -11.14 -2.54
CA THR A 43 6.16 -10.35 -1.38
C THR A 43 5.21 -9.19 -1.15
N VAL A 44 4.92 -8.43 -2.21
CA VAL A 44 4.00 -7.28 -2.12
C VAL A 44 2.60 -7.76 -1.74
N SER A 45 2.12 -8.85 -2.34
CA SER A 45 0.82 -9.41 -2.03
C SER A 45 0.69 -9.78 -0.55
N LYS A 46 1.72 -10.39 0.04
CA LYS A 46 1.74 -10.72 1.47
C LYS A 46 1.69 -9.48 2.35
N HIS A 47 2.43 -8.44 1.98
CA HIS A 47 2.39 -7.17 2.72
C HIS A 47 1.00 -6.55 2.67
N MET A 48 0.36 -6.56 1.49
CA MET A 48 -0.99 -6.02 1.37
C MET A 48 -2.01 -6.83 2.17
N ASP A 49 -1.85 -8.16 2.23
CA ASP A 49 -2.72 -9.01 3.05
C ASP A 49 -2.63 -8.63 4.54
N VAL A 50 -1.42 -8.40 5.05
CA VAL A 50 -1.21 -7.99 6.44
C VAL A 50 -1.88 -6.64 6.71
N LEU A 51 -1.72 -5.68 5.80
CA LEU A 51 -2.33 -4.36 5.93
C LEU A 51 -3.86 -4.42 5.86
N CYS A 52 -4.42 -5.29 5.03
CA CYS A 52 -5.86 -5.49 4.95
C CYS A 52 -6.41 -6.09 6.25
N ARG A 53 -5.73 -7.10 6.82
CA ARG A 53 -6.13 -7.71 8.10
C ARG A 53 -6.09 -6.71 9.24
N ALA A 54 -5.14 -5.79 9.19
CA ALA A 54 -5.03 -4.72 10.20
C ALA A 54 -6.14 -3.68 10.08
N GLY A 55 -6.90 -3.69 8.99
CA GLY A 55 -7.92 -2.69 8.73
C GLY A 55 -7.35 -1.35 8.27
N LEU A 56 -6.07 -1.30 7.91
CA LEU A 56 -5.40 -0.09 7.44
C LEU A 56 -5.64 0.16 5.96
N VAL A 57 -5.93 -0.88 5.20
CA VAL A 57 -6.10 -0.84 3.75
C VAL A 57 -7.37 -1.60 3.38
N ASP A 58 -8.11 -1.04 2.44
CA ASP A 58 -9.26 -1.70 1.83
C ASP A 58 -8.86 -2.25 0.48
N ARG A 59 -9.39 -3.41 0.14
CA ARG A 59 -9.16 -4.09 -1.13
C ARG A 59 -10.45 -4.18 -1.91
N ARG A 60 -10.37 -3.97 -3.21
CA ARG A 60 -11.44 -4.35 -4.13
C ARG A 60 -10.87 -5.10 -5.34
N LYS A 61 -11.66 -5.96 -5.92
CA LYS A 61 -11.29 -6.73 -7.10
C LYS A 61 -12.16 -6.32 -8.27
N GLU A 62 -11.55 -6.14 -9.43
CA GLU A 62 -12.26 -5.85 -10.67
C GLU A 62 -11.61 -6.68 -11.78
N GLY A 63 -12.30 -7.75 -12.22
CA GLY A 63 -11.73 -8.73 -13.13
C GLY A 63 -10.50 -9.41 -12.51
N HIS A 64 -9.37 -9.30 -13.18
CA HIS A 64 -8.09 -9.81 -12.66
C HIS A 64 -7.37 -8.80 -11.78
N TRP A 65 -7.85 -7.56 -11.72
CA TRP A 65 -7.17 -6.45 -11.06
C TRP A 65 -7.52 -6.39 -9.58
N HIS A 66 -6.50 -6.27 -8.74
CA HIS A 66 -6.68 -6.00 -7.31
C HIS A 66 -6.28 -4.56 -7.04
N PHE A 67 -7.19 -3.81 -6.45
CA PHE A 67 -6.97 -2.41 -6.11
C PHE A 67 -6.98 -2.23 -4.61
N PHE A 68 -6.13 -1.34 -4.13
CA PHE A 68 -5.96 -1.05 -2.71
C PHE A 68 -6.07 0.44 -2.46
N ARG A 69 -6.66 0.79 -1.33
CA ARG A 69 -6.75 2.18 -0.88
C ARG A 69 -6.63 2.23 0.63
N LEU A 70 -6.21 3.38 1.16
CA LEU A 70 -6.20 3.56 2.61
C LEU A 70 -7.62 3.41 3.14
N ALA A 71 -7.74 2.81 4.33
CA ALA A 71 -9.02 2.66 5.00
C ALA A 71 -9.61 4.04 5.23
N CYS A 72 -10.86 4.20 4.78
CA CYS A 72 -11.55 5.47 4.86
C CYS A 72 -12.51 5.50 6.04
N ARG A 73 -13.55 6.34 5.90
CA ARG A 73 -14.55 6.64 6.94
C ARG A 73 -15.19 5.41 7.59
N ASN A 74 -15.23 4.28 6.88
CA ASN A 74 -15.85 3.05 7.37
C ASN A 74 -14.87 2.13 8.12
N GLY A 75 -13.60 2.53 8.21
CA GLY A 75 -12.62 1.76 8.96
C GLY A 75 -12.85 1.85 10.47
N ALA A 76 -12.36 0.84 11.21
CA ALA A 76 -12.41 0.86 12.66
C ALA A 76 -11.69 2.11 13.20
N PRO A 77 -12.18 2.70 14.30
CA PRO A 77 -11.57 3.92 14.86
C PRO A 77 -10.07 3.79 15.14
N ALA A 78 -9.63 2.65 15.66
CA ALA A 78 -8.21 2.42 15.94
C ALA A 78 -7.37 2.45 14.67
N ALA A 79 -7.84 1.82 13.59
CA ALA A 79 -7.14 1.82 12.30
C ALA A 79 -7.05 3.25 11.73
N ARG A 80 -8.14 4.02 11.79
CA ARG A 80 -8.14 5.40 11.29
C ARG A 80 -7.18 6.30 12.09
N ARG A 81 -7.14 6.14 13.41
CA ARG A 81 -6.21 6.88 14.27
C ARG A 81 -4.77 6.50 13.97
N SER A 82 -4.52 5.21 13.75
CA SER A 82 -3.19 4.71 13.41
C SER A 82 -2.71 5.28 12.09
N LEU A 83 -3.56 5.33 11.08
CA LEU A 83 -3.23 5.94 9.79
C LEU A 83 -2.88 7.41 9.94
N ARG A 84 -3.67 8.16 10.69
CA ARG A 84 -3.42 9.58 10.93
C ARG A 84 -2.06 9.77 11.60
N TRP A 85 -1.76 8.97 12.62
CA TRP A 85 -0.47 9.02 13.31
C TRP A 85 0.69 8.72 12.38
N VAL A 86 0.59 7.65 11.58
CA VAL A 86 1.66 7.25 10.66
C VAL A 86 1.92 8.33 9.61
N LEU A 87 0.86 8.87 9.01
CA LEU A 87 0.97 9.94 8.00
C LEU A 87 1.66 11.17 8.57
N GLU A 88 1.33 11.55 9.79
CA GLU A 88 1.95 12.70 10.46
C GLU A 88 3.40 12.40 10.86
N ALA A 89 3.65 11.22 11.44
CA ALA A 89 4.97 10.85 11.93
C ALA A 89 6.01 10.73 10.82
N LEU A 90 5.59 10.34 9.62
CA LEU A 90 6.49 10.03 8.51
C LEU A 90 6.40 11.01 7.35
N LYS A 91 5.75 12.16 7.53
CA LYS A 91 5.52 13.13 6.44
C LYS A 91 6.80 13.62 5.76
N ASP A 92 7.91 13.67 6.47
CA ASP A 92 9.18 14.19 5.97
C ASP A 92 10.23 13.10 5.68
N GLU A 93 9.81 11.84 5.63
CA GLU A 93 10.73 10.70 5.44
C GLU A 93 11.28 10.67 4.00
N PRO A 94 12.61 10.75 3.79
CA PRO A 94 13.18 10.81 2.44
C PRO A 94 12.85 9.64 1.53
N VAL A 95 12.79 8.42 2.08
CA VAL A 95 12.47 7.23 1.28
C VAL A 95 11.05 7.31 0.73
N LEU A 96 10.12 7.87 1.49
CA LEU A 96 8.73 8.03 1.06
C LEU A 96 8.59 9.10 -0.01
N GLU A 97 9.40 10.13 0.05
CA GLU A 97 9.48 11.17 -0.97
C GLU A 97 9.96 10.57 -2.29
N ALA A 98 11.01 9.75 -2.23
CA ALA A 98 11.54 9.05 -3.41
C ALA A 98 10.49 8.11 -4.01
N ASP A 99 9.78 7.36 -3.18
CA ASP A 99 8.70 6.49 -3.61
C ASP A 99 7.58 7.29 -4.30
N SER A 100 7.23 8.45 -3.76
CA SER A 100 6.20 9.31 -4.36
C SER A 100 6.59 9.81 -5.74
N ARG A 101 7.85 10.19 -5.93
CA ARG A 101 8.35 10.62 -7.24
C ARG A 101 8.25 9.49 -8.25
N LYS A 102 8.67 8.31 -7.87
CA LYS A 102 8.62 7.13 -8.73
C LYS A 102 7.18 6.76 -9.08
N LEU A 103 6.29 6.83 -8.10
CA LEU A 103 4.88 6.52 -8.26
C LEU A 103 4.21 7.45 -9.28
N ARG A 104 4.57 8.72 -9.32
CA ARG A 104 4.04 9.64 -10.33
C ARG A 104 4.30 9.14 -11.76
N GLY A 105 5.51 8.60 -12.00
CA GLY A 105 5.83 8.00 -13.28
C GLY A 105 5.04 6.73 -13.56
N VAL A 106 4.87 5.90 -12.55
CA VAL A 106 4.11 4.65 -12.65
C VAL A 106 2.63 4.92 -12.94
N ARG A 107 2.04 5.94 -12.30
CA ARG A 107 0.63 6.30 -12.54
C ARG A 107 0.36 6.78 -13.97
N ARG A 108 1.36 7.29 -14.67
CA ARG A 108 1.24 7.73 -16.05
C ARG A 108 1.16 6.56 -17.04
N LYS A 109 1.64 5.37 -16.65
CA LYS A 109 1.60 4.17 -17.48
C LYS A 109 0.20 3.55 -17.41
N ASN A 110 -0.24 2.93 -18.51
CA ASN A 110 -1.47 2.17 -18.44
C ASN A 110 -1.24 0.85 -17.68
N LEU A 111 -2.31 0.30 -17.12
CA LEU A 111 -2.20 -0.90 -16.27
C LEU A 111 -1.68 -2.10 -17.02
N LYS A 112 -1.98 -2.24 -18.32
CA LYS A 112 -1.49 -3.36 -19.12
C LYS A 112 0.03 -3.34 -19.24
N ALA A 113 0.61 -2.17 -19.47
CA ALA A 113 2.06 -2.02 -19.56
C ALA A 113 2.74 -2.36 -18.23
N VAL A 114 2.19 -1.88 -17.11
CA VAL A 114 2.71 -2.16 -15.78
C VAL A 114 2.60 -3.65 -15.47
N THR A 115 1.45 -4.26 -15.78
CA THR A 115 1.23 -5.70 -15.57
C THR A 115 2.20 -6.55 -16.38
N ALA A 116 2.46 -6.17 -17.63
CA ALA A 116 3.42 -6.89 -18.47
C ALA A 116 4.81 -6.93 -17.84
N CYS A 117 5.23 -5.86 -17.16
CA CYS A 117 6.52 -5.81 -16.50
C CYS A 117 6.65 -6.85 -15.38
N TYR A 118 5.67 -6.97 -14.49
CA TYR A 118 5.81 -7.93 -13.39
C TYR A 118 5.43 -9.36 -13.76
N ARG A 119 4.62 -9.56 -14.78
CA ARG A 119 4.31 -10.93 -15.27
C ARG A 119 5.52 -11.62 -15.89
N ARG A 120 6.48 -10.86 -16.37
CA ARG A 120 7.72 -11.37 -16.93
C ARG A 120 8.74 -11.76 -15.86
N SER A 121 8.54 -11.32 -14.66
CA SER A 121 9.41 -11.66 -13.54
C SER A 121 8.81 -12.81 -12.73
#